data_38bf81e848f4b05d7ae12b11bb3219cc
#
_entry.id   38bf81e848f4b05d7ae12b11bb3219cc
#
_cell.length_a   1.000
_cell.length_b   1.000
_cell.length_c   1.000
_cell.angle_alpha   90.00
_cell.angle_beta   90.00
_cell.angle_gamma   90.00
#
_symmetry.space_group_name_H-M   'P 1'
#
loop_
_entity.id
_entity.type
_entity.pdbx_description
1 polymer ?
#
loop_
_entity_poly.entity_id
_entity_poly.type
_entity_poly.pdbx_seq_one_letter_code
_entity_poly.pdbx_strand_id
1 'polypeptide(L)'
;MKEFFDGKKKVIGMVHLLPLPSNAAYKGNKDEIVQFALEDAKTLIDCGVDAIMLENFNDWPQYADEIPMESYTLMTAVASKIRDLCPIPFGVNIEMNAWHQEWIMAWAVNADFIRLEAFVDNRGGSFGYIPACSKRPCNHLYCDSWYSGDLVGGMGT
;
A
#
# COMPACT_ATOMS: atom_id res chain seq x y z
N MET A 1 9.32 -13.79 -2.23
CA MET A 1 8.51 -13.55 -1.01
C MET A 1 8.66 -14.64 0.05
N LYS A 2 8.61 -15.95 -0.28
CA LYS A 2 8.84 -17.02 0.76
C LYS A 2 10.15 -16.86 1.52
N GLU A 3 11.21 -16.45 0.84
CA GLU A 3 12.51 -16.19 1.46
C GLU A 3 12.50 -14.94 2.36
N PHE A 4 11.63 -13.96 2.09
CA PHE A 4 11.48 -12.78 2.94
C PHE A 4 10.85 -13.15 4.29
N PHE A 5 9.81 -14.00 4.29
CA PHE A 5 9.13 -14.47 5.49
C PHE A 5 9.79 -15.77 6.04
N ASP A 6 11.09 -15.72 6.29
CA ASP A 6 11.92 -16.83 6.76
C ASP A 6 11.81 -17.12 8.28
N GLY A 7 10.82 -16.52 8.94
CA GLY A 7 10.60 -16.63 10.38
C GLY A 7 11.49 -15.71 11.24
N LYS A 8 12.36 -14.92 10.63
CA LYS A 8 13.14 -13.90 11.33
C LYS A 8 12.35 -12.59 11.43
N LYS A 9 12.69 -11.79 12.43
CA LYS A 9 12.14 -10.44 12.56
C LYS A 9 12.63 -9.58 11.40
N LYS A 10 11.70 -8.86 10.77
CA LYS A 10 11.95 -7.94 9.66
C LYS A 10 11.51 -6.53 10.04
N VAL A 11 12.22 -5.55 9.52
CA VAL A 11 11.87 -4.13 9.63
C VAL A 11 11.32 -3.67 8.29
N ILE A 12 10.06 -3.25 8.27
CA ILE A 12 9.42 -2.63 7.11
C ILE A 12 9.37 -1.13 7.35
N GLY A 13 10.09 -0.37 6.53
CA GLY A 13 10.07 1.09 6.57
C GLY A 13 8.82 1.64 5.88
N MET A 14 8.19 2.66 6.50
CA MET A 14 6.97 3.26 5.98
C MET A 14 7.28 4.54 5.22
N VAL A 15 6.86 4.64 3.97
CA VAL A 15 6.87 5.86 3.17
C VAL A 15 5.47 6.45 3.22
N HIS A 16 5.26 7.44 4.08
CA HIS A 16 3.98 8.13 4.23
C HIS A 16 3.88 9.30 3.26
N LEU A 17 2.95 9.25 2.32
CA LEU A 17 2.74 10.35 1.38
C LEU A 17 2.30 11.63 2.07
N LEU A 18 2.70 12.77 1.53
CA LEU A 18 2.05 14.04 1.83
C LEU A 18 0.59 13.99 1.36
N PRO A 19 -0.31 14.85 1.92
CA PRO A 19 -1.73 14.83 1.57
C PRO A 19 -1.97 14.87 0.06
N LEU A 20 -2.78 13.92 -0.42
CA LEU A 20 -3.10 13.70 -1.82
C LEU A 20 -4.18 14.69 -2.34
N PRO A 21 -4.40 14.82 -3.66
CA PRO A 21 -5.25 15.86 -4.27
C PRO A 21 -6.66 16.00 -3.73
N SER A 22 -7.30 14.90 -3.32
CA SER A 22 -8.65 14.91 -2.75
C SER A 22 -8.72 15.27 -1.27
N ASN A 23 -7.58 15.49 -0.63
CA ASN A 23 -7.49 15.84 0.78
C ASN A 23 -7.54 17.36 0.99
N ALA A 24 -8.22 17.82 2.04
CA ALA A 24 -8.31 19.24 2.39
C ALA A 24 -6.95 19.89 2.71
N ALA A 25 -5.97 19.10 3.12
CA ALA A 25 -4.61 19.56 3.41
C ALA A 25 -3.68 19.57 2.18
N TYR A 26 -4.16 19.17 1.00
CA TYR A 26 -3.39 19.19 -0.23
C TYR A 26 -2.98 20.61 -0.63
N LYS A 27 -1.69 20.80 -0.89
CA LYS A 27 -1.12 22.13 -1.19
C LYS A 27 -1.04 22.47 -2.68
N GLY A 28 -1.61 21.64 -3.56
CA GLY A 28 -1.61 21.89 -5.00
C GLY A 28 -0.31 21.52 -5.72
N ASN A 29 0.67 20.94 -5.04
CA ASN A 29 1.99 20.62 -5.60
C ASN A 29 2.22 19.09 -5.64
N LYS A 30 1.89 18.46 -6.76
CA LYS A 30 2.13 17.03 -6.96
C LYS A 30 3.61 16.65 -7.02
N ASP A 31 4.45 17.55 -7.54
CA ASP A 31 5.89 17.27 -7.70
C ASP A 31 6.59 17.21 -6.33
N GLU A 32 6.13 18.01 -5.37
CA GLU A 32 6.58 17.95 -3.97
C GLU A 32 6.24 16.59 -3.34
N ILE A 33 5.03 16.06 -3.58
CA ILE A 33 4.63 14.74 -3.09
C ILE A 33 5.56 13.66 -3.64
N VAL A 34 5.80 13.69 -4.96
CA VAL A 34 6.69 12.73 -5.63
C VAL A 34 8.11 12.82 -5.05
N GLN A 35 8.66 14.01 -4.99
CA GLN A 35 10.03 14.22 -4.52
C GLN A 35 10.21 13.77 -3.08
N PHE A 36 9.31 14.18 -2.19
CA PHE A 36 9.31 13.79 -0.79
C PHE A 36 9.28 12.26 -0.61
N ALA A 37 8.39 11.57 -1.35
CA ALA A 37 8.27 10.11 -1.26
C ALA A 37 9.52 9.39 -1.76
N LEU A 38 10.17 9.87 -2.82
CA LEU A 38 11.40 9.29 -3.34
C LEU A 38 12.59 9.49 -2.40
N GLU A 39 12.71 10.66 -1.77
CA GLU A 39 13.75 10.96 -0.78
C GLU A 39 13.58 10.09 0.47
N ASP A 40 12.34 9.93 0.94
CA ASP A 40 12.02 9.11 2.10
C ASP A 40 12.31 7.62 1.82
N ALA A 41 11.84 7.11 0.67
CA ALA A 41 12.11 5.74 0.24
C ALA A 41 13.63 5.48 0.13
N LYS A 42 14.37 6.39 -0.48
CA LYS A 42 15.84 6.27 -0.59
C LYS A 42 16.51 6.26 0.78
N THR A 43 16.09 7.13 1.68
CA THR A 43 16.63 7.20 3.05
C THR A 43 16.42 5.88 3.79
N LEU A 44 15.23 5.30 3.72
CA LEU A 44 14.91 4.02 4.35
C LEU A 44 15.77 2.88 3.78
N ILE A 45 15.91 2.83 2.46
CA ILE A 45 16.75 1.83 1.78
C ILE A 45 18.22 1.97 2.21
N ASP A 46 18.75 3.19 2.22
CA ASP A 46 20.14 3.46 2.63
C ASP A 46 20.38 3.13 4.12
N CYS A 47 19.34 3.21 4.96
CA CYS A 47 19.37 2.77 6.36
C CYS A 47 19.34 1.24 6.54
N GLY A 48 19.10 0.47 5.48
CA GLY A 48 19.16 -0.98 5.49
C GLY A 48 17.93 -1.67 6.09
N VAL A 49 16.72 -1.09 5.89
CA VAL A 49 15.47 -1.78 6.23
C VAL A 49 15.27 -3.01 5.33
N ASP A 50 14.55 -4.03 5.82
CA ASP A 50 14.33 -5.28 5.07
C ASP A 50 13.32 -5.12 3.93
N ALA A 51 12.39 -4.18 4.04
CA ALA A 51 11.39 -3.84 3.03
C ALA A 51 10.91 -2.40 3.24
N ILE A 52 10.22 -1.82 2.23
CA ILE A 52 9.50 -0.55 2.38
C ILE A 52 8.04 -0.72 1.96
N MET A 53 7.16 0.13 2.50
CA MET A 53 5.74 0.17 2.14
C MET A 53 5.28 1.61 1.96
N LEU A 54 4.63 1.89 0.83
CA LEU A 54 4.00 3.18 0.52
C LEU A 54 2.60 3.24 1.11
N GLU A 55 2.24 4.36 1.73
CA GLU A 55 0.95 4.55 2.38
C GLU A 55 0.48 6.01 2.31
N ASN A 56 -0.83 6.21 2.15
CA ASN A 56 -1.46 7.54 2.16
C ASN A 56 -1.90 7.99 3.57
N PHE A 57 -1.09 7.71 4.57
CA PHE A 57 -1.38 7.95 5.99
C PHE A 57 -1.81 9.39 6.33
N ASN A 58 -1.30 10.39 5.62
CA ASN A 58 -1.60 11.80 5.85
C ASN A 58 -2.90 12.29 5.19
N ASP A 59 -3.65 11.42 4.53
CA ASP A 59 -4.98 11.73 4.00
C ASP A 59 -6.02 11.71 5.12
N TRP A 60 -6.47 12.88 5.57
CA TRP A 60 -7.43 12.99 6.65
C TRP A 60 -8.61 13.90 6.28
N PRO A 61 -9.87 13.46 6.49
CA PRO A 61 -10.28 12.12 6.93
C PRO A 61 -10.03 11.05 5.87
N GLN A 62 -9.71 9.83 6.32
CA GLN A 62 -9.50 8.70 5.44
C GLN A 62 -10.82 8.17 4.87
N TYR A 63 -10.76 7.62 3.66
CA TYR A 63 -11.89 6.97 3.02
C TYR A 63 -11.98 5.50 3.46
N ALA A 64 -13.20 5.04 3.78
CA ALA A 64 -13.38 3.69 4.32
C ALA A 64 -13.26 2.56 3.29
N ASP A 65 -13.39 2.85 1.99
CA ASP A 65 -13.44 1.84 0.93
C ASP A 65 -12.55 2.22 -0.26
N GLU A 66 -12.93 3.23 -1.04
CA GLU A 66 -12.16 3.69 -2.21
C GLU A 66 -11.72 5.13 -2.03
N ILE A 67 -10.50 5.44 -2.48
CA ILE A 67 -10.02 6.82 -2.55
C ILE A 67 -10.38 7.44 -3.91
N PRO A 68 -10.56 8.78 -3.98
CA PRO A 68 -10.81 9.47 -5.23
C PRO A 68 -9.76 9.19 -6.31
N MET A 69 -10.21 9.14 -7.56
CA MET A 69 -9.39 8.70 -8.69
C MET A 69 -8.14 9.55 -8.91
N GLU A 70 -8.22 10.85 -8.65
CA GLU A 70 -7.07 11.77 -8.74
C GLU A 70 -5.97 11.41 -7.72
N SER A 71 -6.35 11.06 -6.49
CA SER A 71 -5.42 10.60 -5.45
C SER A 71 -4.85 9.22 -5.80
N TYR A 72 -5.70 8.30 -6.22
CA TYR A 72 -5.30 6.96 -6.65
C TYR A 72 -4.29 7.00 -7.80
N THR A 73 -4.57 7.84 -8.81
CA THR A 73 -3.70 7.96 -9.99
C THR A 73 -2.34 8.55 -9.61
N LEU A 74 -2.30 9.59 -8.77
CA LEU A 74 -1.04 10.15 -8.30
C LEU A 74 -0.27 9.16 -7.44
N MET A 75 -0.92 8.49 -6.50
CA MET A 75 -0.30 7.48 -5.65
C MET A 75 0.30 6.34 -6.47
N THR A 76 -0.42 5.85 -7.51
CA THR A 76 0.09 4.82 -8.41
C THR A 76 1.33 5.29 -9.17
N ALA A 77 1.35 6.54 -9.64
CA ALA A 77 2.52 7.11 -10.31
C ALA A 77 3.74 7.24 -9.37
N VAL A 78 3.52 7.58 -8.10
CA VAL A 78 4.57 7.59 -7.07
C VAL A 78 5.08 6.17 -6.79
N ALA A 79 4.16 5.22 -6.62
CA ALA A 79 4.49 3.82 -6.38
C ALA A 79 5.37 3.22 -7.49
N SER A 80 5.04 3.52 -8.77
CA SER A 80 5.86 3.10 -9.92
C SER A 80 7.28 3.66 -9.84
N LYS A 81 7.44 4.94 -9.53
CA LYS A 81 8.76 5.57 -9.39
C LYS A 81 9.57 5.00 -8.22
N ILE A 82 8.93 4.72 -7.10
CA ILE A 82 9.59 4.04 -5.97
C ILE A 82 10.01 2.65 -6.39
N ARG A 83 9.16 1.87 -7.08
CA ARG A 83 9.49 0.53 -7.55
C ARG A 83 10.75 0.51 -8.42
N ASP A 84 10.89 1.49 -9.31
CA ASP A 84 12.05 1.59 -10.22
C ASP A 84 13.39 1.75 -9.49
N LEU A 85 13.40 2.37 -8.32
CA LEU A 85 14.61 2.59 -7.51
C LEU A 85 14.80 1.57 -6.36
N CYS A 86 13.77 0.78 -6.04
CA CYS A 86 13.73 -0.05 -4.85
C CYS A 86 14.28 -1.48 -5.12
N PRO A 87 15.46 -1.85 -4.60
CA PRO A 87 16.06 -3.17 -4.80
C PRO A 87 15.59 -4.21 -3.76
N ILE A 88 14.81 -3.79 -2.76
CA ILE A 88 14.28 -4.63 -1.69
C ILE A 88 12.78 -4.84 -1.86
N PRO A 89 12.14 -5.76 -1.12
CA PRO A 89 10.69 -5.93 -1.19
C PRO A 89 9.93 -4.63 -0.95
N PHE A 90 8.94 -4.37 -1.82
CA PHE A 90 8.13 -3.17 -1.84
C PHE A 90 6.65 -3.50 -1.70
N GLY A 91 5.99 -2.89 -0.73
CA GLY A 91 4.57 -3.03 -0.50
C GLY A 91 3.78 -1.74 -0.72
N VAL A 92 2.47 -1.87 -0.82
CA VAL A 92 1.54 -0.74 -0.87
C VAL A 92 0.39 -0.95 0.11
N ASN A 93 -0.13 0.16 0.63
CA ASN A 93 -1.33 0.20 1.44
C ASN A 93 -2.13 1.46 1.10
N ILE A 94 -3.43 1.31 0.91
CA ILE A 94 -4.35 2.44 0.71
C ILE A 94 -5.32 2.47 1.88
N GLU A 95 -5.11 3.38 2.81
CA GLU A 95 -5.97 3.56 3.97
C GLU A 95 -7.35 4.10 3.59
N MET A 96 -8.45 3.60 4.19
CA MET A 96 -8.50 2.57 5.25
C MET A 96 -8.92 1.18 4.74
N ASN A 97 -8.68 0.63 3.75
CA ASN A 97 -9.11 -0.66 3.23
C ASN A 97 -9.67 -0.58 1.81
N ALA A 98 -9.07 0.28 1.02
CA ALA A 98 -9.38 0.37 -0.42
C ALA A 98 -8.78 -0.86 -1.16
N TRP A 99 -9.11 -2.06 -0.66
CA TRP A 99 -8.52 -3.35 -1.02
C TRP A 99 -8.48 -3.60 -2.53
N HIS A 100 -9.49 -3.16 -3.26
CA HIS A 100 -9.57 -3.37 -4.71
C HIS A 100 -8.61 -2.45 -5.47
N GLN A 101 -8.57 -1.17 -5.12
CA GLN A 101 -7.63 -0.22 -5.69
C GLN A 101 -6.19 -0.57 -5.31
N GLU A 102 -5.95 -0.99 -4.07
CA GLU A 102 -4.65 -1.42 -3.58
C GLU A 102 -4.13 -2.64 -4.34
N TRP A 103 -5.00 -3.62 -4.57
CA TRP A 103 -4.69 -4.80 -5.37
C TRP A 103 -4.31 -4.45 -6.80
N ILE A 104 -5.09 -3.59 -7.46
CA ILE A 104 -4.81 -3.15 -8.83
C ILE A 104 -3.50 -2.37 -8.89
N MET A 105 -3.25 -1.48 -7.93
CA MET A 105 -1.99 -0.75 -7.84
C MET A 105 -0.81 -1.70 -7.66
N ALA A 106 -0.90 -2.63 -6.72
CA ALA A 106 0.16 -3.60 -6.46
C ALA A 106 0.52 -4.41 -7.72
N TRP A 107 -0.49 -4.87 -8.45
CA TRP A 107 -0.29 -5.53 -9.72
C TRP A 107 0.38 -4.63 -10.76
N ALA A 108 -0.11 -3.40 -10.92
CA ALA A 108 0.38 -2.47 -11.93
C ALA A 108 1.86 -2.06 -11.74
N VAL A 109 2.31 -1.97 -10.48
CA VAL A 109 3.67 -1.56 -10.14
C VAL A 109 4.59 -2.72 -9.76
N ASN A 110 4.13 -3.97 -9.87
CA ASN A 110 4.85 -5.16 -9.40
C ASN A 110 5.28 -5.04 -7.93
N ALA A 111 4.36 -4.62 -7.05
CA ALA A 111 4.61 -4.64 -5.62
C ALA A 111 4.69 -6.10 -5.11
N ASP A 112 5.48 -6.31 -4.08
CA ASP A 112 5.73 -7.66 -3.53
C ASP A 112 4.69 -8.08 -2.50
N PHE A 113 4.00 -7.12 -1.86
CA PHE A 113 2.96 -7.38 -0.86
C PHE A 113 2.00 -6.19 -0.71
N ILE A 114 0.87 -6.43 -0.08
CA ILE A 114 -0.12 -5.43 0.33
C ILE A 114 -0.41 -5.56 1.83
N ARG A 115 -0.96 -4.50 2.44
CA ARG A 115 -1.47 -4.52 3.80
C ARG A 115 -2.94 -4.13 3.80
N LEU A 116 -3.79 -5.00 4.31
CA LEU A 116 -5.23 -4.78 4.43
C LEU A 116 -5.62 -4.60 5.89
N GLU A 117 -6.40 -3.54 6.18
CA GLU A 117 -6.79 -3.17 7.54
C GLU A 117 -7.89 -4.08 8.11
N ALA A 118 -8.82 -4.51 7.25
CA ALA A 118 -9.96 -5.35 7.61
C ALA A 118 -10.06 -6.55 6.65
N PHE A 119 -9.19 -7.56 6.84
CA PHE A 119 -9.20 -8.74 5.98
C PHE A 119 -10.23 -9.77 6.40
N VAL A 120 -10.17 -10.30 7.64
CA VAL A 120 -11.05 -11.36 8.14
C VAL A 120 -12.27 -10.79 8.83
N ASP A 121 -12.10 -9.82 9.72
CA ASP A 121 -13.14 -9.26 10.55
C ASP A 121 -13.45 -7.81 10.17
N ASN A 122 -14.72 -7.44 10.30
CA ASN A 122 -15.17 -6.07 10.14
C ASN A 122 -14.56 -5.17 11.22
N ARG A 123 -14.25 -3.92 10.87
CA ARG A 123 -13.75 -2.93 11.81
C ARG A 123 -14.68 -1.73 11.94
N GLY A 124 -14.72 -1.15 13.12
CA GLY A 124 -15.39 0.12 13.39
C GLY A 124 -14.40 1.11 14.00
N GLY A 125 -14.54 2.38 13.65
CA GLY A 125 -13.67 3.45 14.15
C GLY A 125 -14.24 4.83 13.86
N SER A 126 -13.41 5.86 14.04
CA SER A 126 -13.75 7.26 13.76
C SER A 126 -14.12 7.51 12.28
N PHE A 127 -13.68 6.65 11.39
CA PHE A 127 -13.97 6.63 9.94
C PHE A 127 -15.25 5.85 9.59
N GLY A 128 -15.99 5.32 10.57
CA GLY A 128 -17.21 4.54 10.37
C GLY A 128 -16.97 3.03 10.39
N TYR A 129 -17.75 2.31 9.59
CA TYR A 129 -17.72 0.85 9.49
C TYR A 129 -16.94 0.40 8.24
N ILE A 130 -15.95 -0.47 8.44
CA ILE A 130 -15.15 -1.06 7.38
C ILE A 130 -15.47 -2.55 7.30
N PRO A 131 -16.07 -3.02 6.19
CA PRO A 131 -16.36 -4.44 6.02
C PRO A 131 -15.09 -5.22 5.69
N ALA A 132 -15.01 -6.46 6.20
CA ALA A 132 -13.96 -7.40 5.84
C ALA A 132 -13.97 -7.72 4.34
N CYS A 133 -12.79 -7.86 3.75
CA CYS A 133 -12.65 -8.10 2.32
C CYS A 133 -12.28 -9.55 1.95
N SER A 134 -12.00 -10.45 2.90
CA SER A 134 -11.60 -11.84 2.63
C SER A 134 -12.62 -12.67 1.83
N LYS A 135 -13.89 -12.29 1.87
CA LYS A 135 -14.98 -12.99 1.14
C LYS A 135 -15.32 -12.33 -0.21
N ARG A 136 -14.64 -11.24 -0.57
CA ARG A 136 -14.89 -10.58 -1.83
C ARG A 136 -14.24 -11.38 -2.96
N PRO A 137 -14.96 -11.68 -4.06
CA PRO A 137 -14.37 -12.45 -5.15
C PRO A 137 -13.21 -11.69 -5.76
N CYS A 138 -12.03 -12.26 -5.66
CA CYS A 138 -10.93 -11.88 -6.55
C CYS A 138 -11.39 -12.25 -7.94
N ASN A 139 -11.62 -11.28 -8.83
CA ASN A 139 -11.92 -11.56 -10.21
C ASN A 139 -10.78 -12.39 -10.81
N HIS A 140 -11.12 -13.45 -11.54
CA HIS A 140 -10.22 -14.47 -12.07
C HIS A 140 -8.96 -13.96 -12.80
N LEU A 141 -8.95 -12.72 -13.27
CA LEU A 141 -7.80 -12.11 -13.95
C LEU A 141 -6.58 -11.88 -13.05
N TYR A 142 -6.76 -11.91 -11.73
CA TYR A 142 -5.69 -11.57 -10.78
C TYR A 142 -5.40 -12.67 -9.77
N CYS A 143 -6.29 -13.65 -9.62
CA CYS A 143 -6.16 -14.71 -8.63
C CYS A 143 -5.14 -15.79 -9.00
N ASP A 144 -5.00 -16.14 -10.27
CA ASP A 144 -4.24 -17.33 -10.67
C ASP A 144 -2.73 -17.17 -10.51
N SER A 145 -2.20 -15.96 -10.59
CA SER A 145 -0.76 -15.68 -10.42
C SER A 145 -0.34 -15.37 -8.97
N TRP A 146 -1.32 -15.00 -8.11
CA TRP A 146 -1.05 -14.51 -6.75
C TRP A 146 -1.57 -15.46 -5.66
N TYR A 147 -2.44 -16.42 -6.05
CA TYR A 147 -2.94 -17.46 -5.16
C TYR A 147 -1.93 -18.58 -4.87
N SER A 148 -0.71 -18.46 -5.36
CA SER A 148 0.39 -19.39 -5.01
C SER A 148 0.83 -19.29 -3.54
N GLY A 149 0.11 -18.57 -2.70
CA GLY A 149 0.39 -18.42 -1.27
C GLY A 149 1.43 -17.36 -0.94
N ASP A 150 1.89 -16.60 -1.93
CA ASP A 150 3.04 -15.73 -1.77
C ASP A 150 2.68 -14.30 -1.31
N LEU A 151 1.39 -13.91 -1.35
CA LEU A 151 0.95 -12.56 -0.96
C LEU A 151 0.10 -12.49 0.30
N VAL A 152 -0.41 -13.58 0.77
CA VAL A 152 -1.06 -13.70 2.08
C VAL A 152 -0.09 -14.31 3.08
N GLY A 153 1.15 -13.91 3.02
CA GLY A 153 2.20 -14.31 3.95
C GLY A 153 2.13 -13.52 5.24
N GLY A 154 1.10 -13.73 6.05
CA GLY A 154 1.00 -13.01 7.32
C GLY A 154 0.00 -13.56 8.31
N MET A 155 -0.68 -14.66 8.00
CA MET A 155 -1.49 -15.36 8.99
C MET A 155 -1.10 -16.84 9.03
N GLY A 156 -0.01 -17.12 9.76
CA GLY A 156 0.22 -18.44 10.32
C GLY A 156 -0.88 -18.71 11.34
N THR A 157 -1.50 -19.87 11.23
CA THR A 157 -2.34 -20.50 12.24
C THR A 157 -1.59 -20.62 13.56
#